data_9d5231989fda1ef325b2a685d82d253d
#
_entry.id   9d5231989fda1ef325b2a685d82d253d
#
_cell.length_a   1.000
_cell.length_b   1.000
_cell.length_c   1.000
_cell.angle_alpha   90.00
_cell.angle_beta   90.00
_cell.angle_gamma   90.00
#
_symmetry.space_group_name_H-M   'P 1'
#
loop_
_entity.id
_entity.type
_entity.pdbx_description
1 polymer ?
#
loop_
_entity_poly.entity_id
_entity_poly.type
_entity_poly.pdbx_seq_one_letter_code
_entity_poly.pdbx_strand_id
1 'polypeptide(L)'
;AQGGSAGAKASLEAFWRAVSDAARFSPFRRSPFDILTGQWTLDNSPLFIAFDLMARIVSPYDLNPNGLNPLSDVLAKCIDFDLIDRAPIKLYVTATNVRTGRGRVFRNVELTPDVLLASACLPAMFQAVEIDGEAYWDGGFGGNRSITPLVQECYSKDTILVQVNPVEGPCTPLSDSEIVNRVNEVSFNATLLKELRMIAVLRQVTDPGNAEGARWADMHIHRISSDLMKKLGYSSKLNAEWEFLTMLRDEGRRAAEAFLDAHANDIGSRSTLDLAHF
;
A
#
# COMPACT_ATOMS: atom_id res chain seq x y z
N ALA A 1 5.77 -17.38 -7.57
CA ALA A 1 7.07 -17.05 -8.13
C ALA A 1 7.81 -18.33 -8.52
N GLN A 2 8.31 -18.38 -9.75
CA GLN A 2 9.22 -19.46 -10.16
C GLN A 2 10.48 -19.35 -9.30
N GLY A 3 10.96 -20.48 -8.74
CA GLY A 3 12.15 -20.50 -7.89
C GLY A 3 11.93 -20.23 -6.39
N GLY A 4 10.69 -20.34 -5.90
CA GLY A 4 10.40 -20.19 -4.46
C GLY A 4 10.75 -18.80 -3.91
N SER A 5 11.22 -18.72 -2.66
CA SER A 5 11.55 -17.45 -1.99
C SER A 5 12.69 -16.69 -2.67
N ALA A 6 13.70 -17.39 -3.20
CA ALA A 6 14.80 -16.76 -3.93
C ALA A 6 14.31 -16.13 -5.24
N GLY A 7 13.47 -16.85 -6.01
CA GLY A 7 12.85 -16.33 -7.21
C GLY A 7 11.93 -15.13 -6.92
N ALA A 8 11.16 -15.17 -5.84
CA ALA A 8 10.33 -14.04 -5.43
C ALA A 8 11.16 -12.79 -5.12
N LYS A 9 12.28 -12.92 -4.39
CA LYS A 9 13.20 -11.82 -4.10
C LYS A 9 13.80 -11.24 -5.38
N ALA A 10 14.24 -12.10 -6.30
CA ALA A 10 14.82 -11.67 -7.58
C ALA A 10 13.79 -10.95 -8.47
N SER A 11 12.55 -11.45 -8.54
CA SER A 11 11.46 -10.82 -9.30
C SER A 11 11.06 -9.46 -8.73
N LEU A 12 10.98 -9.33 -7.41
CA LEU A 12 10.74 -8.04 -6.76
C LEU A 12 11.86 -7.04 -7.02
N GLU A 13 13.11 -7.47 -6.96
CA GLU A 13 14.24 -6.60 -7.27
C GLU A 13 14.25 -6.15 -8.73
N ALA A 14 13.97 -7.05 -9.67
CA ALA A 14 13.84 -6.73 -11.09
C ALA A 14 12.70 -5.75 -11.36
N PHE A 15 11.54 -5.94 -10.71
CA PHE A 15 10.40 -5.03 -10.81
C PHE A 15 10.75 -3.62 -10.32
N TRP A 16 11.30 -3.50 -9.11
CA TRP A 16 11.65 -2.19 -8.56
C TRP A 16 12.79 -1.51 -9.31
N ARG A 17 13.71 -2.29 -9.90
CA ARG A 17 14.71 -1.76 -10.80
C ARG A 17 14.08 -1.18 -12.06
N ALA A 18 13.13 -1.89 -12.67
CA ALA A 18 12.40 -1.40 -13.84
C ALA A 18 11.59 -0.13 -13.53
N VAL A 19 10.98 -0.04 -12.34
CA VAL A 19 10.30 1.19 -11.87
C VAL A 19 11.29 2.36 -11.76
N SER A 20 12.45 2.13 -11.15
CA SER A 20 13.48 3.16 -11.02
C SER A 20 14.04 3.60 -12.37
N ASP A 21 14.26 2.68 -13.28
CA ASP A 21 14.75 2.97 -14.63
C ASP A 21 13.70 3.74 -15.45
N ALA A 22 12.41 3.40 -15.34
CA ALA A 22 11.31 4.13 -15.96
C ALA A 22 11.21 5.56 -15.42
N ALA A 23 11.49 5.76 -14.14
CA ALA A 23 11.48 7.07 -13.48
C ALA A 23 12.79 7.86 -13.66
N ARG A 24 13.77 7.36 -14.44
CA ARG A 24 15.10 7.99 -14.56
C ARG A 24 15.07 9.43 -15.03
N PHE A 25 14.09 9.77 -15.87
CA PHE A 25 13.89 11.12 -16.40
C PHE A 25 12.70 11.84 -15.72
N SER A 26 12.15 11.27 -14.65
CA SER A 26 11.09 11.91 -13.88
C SER A 26 11.60 13.22 -13.25
N PRO A 27 10.77 14.27 -13.18
CA PRO A 27 11.08 15.48 -12.45
C PRO A 27 11.07 15.26 -10.92
N PHE A 28 10.53 14.13 -10.45
CA PHE A 28 10.40 13.81 -9.03
C PHE A 28 11.70 13.19 -8.50
N ARG A 29 12.70 14.05 -8.29
CA ARG A 29 14.02 13.69 -7.77
C ARG A 29 14.40 14.61 -6.63
N ARG A 30 15.22 14.09 -5.71
CA ARG A 30 15.78 14.87 -4.61
C ARG A 30 16.61 16.05 -5.13
N SER A 31 16.51 17.17 -4.44
CA SER A 31 17.41 18.29 -4.68
C SER A 31 18.84 17.94 -4.24
N PRO A 32 19.88 18.64 -4.74
CA PRO A 32 21.24 18.49 -4.24
C PRO A 32 21.36 18.73 -2.73
N PHE A 33 20.50 19.58 -2.17
CA PHE A 33 20.43 19.87 -0.74
C PHE A 33 19.88 18.64 0.02
N ASP A 34 18.81 18.01 -0.47
CA ASP A 34 18.25 16.80 0.15
C ASP A 34 19.25 15.64 0.15
N ILE A 35 20.02 15.50 -0.95
CA ILE A 35 21.08 14.50 -1.04
C ILE A 35 22.17 14.76 0.00
N LEU A 36 22.62 16.02 0.12
CA LEU A 36 23.68 16.41 1.06
C LEU A 36 23.24 16.22 2.52
N THR A 37 21.99 16.49 2.84
CA THR A 37 21.42 16.37 4.19
C THR A 37 20.90 14.95 4.51
N GLY A 38 20.97 14.02 3.55
CA GLY A 38 20.49 12.66 3.71
C GLY A 38 18.96 12.54 3.79
N GLN A 39 18.23 13.54 3.29
CA GLN A 39 16.78 13.53 3.24
C GLN A 39 16.29 12.65 2.06
N TRP A 40 15.22 11.89 2.29
CA TRP A 40 14.59 11.05 1.28
C TRP A 40 13.29 11.63 0.71
N THR A 41 12.79 12.70 1.31
CA THR A 41 11.63 13.44 0.83
C THR A 41 11.98 14.30 -0.39
N LEU A 42 10.97 14.71 -1.14
CA LEU A 42 11.10 15.64 -2.28
C LEU A 42 10.68 17.06 -1.90
N ASP A 43 10.49 17.34 -0.62
CA ASP A 43 9.89 18.59 -0.13
C ASP A 43 10.70 19.84 -0.51
N ASN A 44 12.01 19.70 -0.70
CA ASN A 44 12.89 20.78 -1.16
C ASN A 44 13.21 20.71 -2.68
N SER A 45 12.56 19.81 -3.42
CA SER A 45 12.71 19.74 -4.87
C SER A 45 11.89 20.83 -5.56
N PRO A 46 12.50 21.79 -6.28
CA PRO A 46 11.75 22.88 -6.94
C PRO A 46 10.72 22.36 -7.95
N LEU A 47 11.03 21.25 -8.64
CA LEU A 47 10.12 20.64 -9.61
C LEU A 47 8.95 19.95 -8.92
N PHE A 48 9.17 19.32 -7.76
CA PHE A 48 8.09 18.74 -6.97
C PHE A 48 7.16 19.84 -6.42
N ILE A 49 7.73 20.93 -5.87
CA ILE A 49 6.95 22.06 -5.36
C ILE A 49 6.11 22.69 -6.47
N ALA A 50 6.70 22.93 -7.65
CA ALA A 50 5.97 23.45 -8.79
C ALA A 50 4.85 22.52 -9.25
N PHE A 51 5.11 21.21 -9.29
CA PHE A 51 4.11 20.20 -9.63
C PHE A 51 2.97 20.15 -8.59
N ASP A 52 3.29 20.11 -7.29
CA ASP A 52 2.28 20.08 -6.23
C ASP A 52 1.37 21.32 -6.29
N LEU A 53 1.94 22.49 -6.55
CA LEU A 53 1.17 23.73 -6.76
C LEU A 53 0.28 23.64 -7.99
N MET A 54 0.81 23.13 -9.11
CA MET A 54 0.03 22.94 -10.34
C MET A 54 -1.09 21.91 -10.16
N ALA A 55 -0.83 20.79 -9.49
CA ALA A 55 -1.81 19.74 -9.24
C ALA A 55 -3.00 20.20 -8.36
N ARG A 56 -2.85 21.29 -7.64
CA ARG A 56 -3.95 21.93 -6.88
C ARG A 56 -4.86 22.80 -7.74
N ILE A 57 -4.41 23.22 -8.93
CA ILE A 57 -5.10 24.17 -9.79
C ILE A 57 -5.56 23.53 -11.09
N VAL A 58 -4.78 22.57 -11.60
CA VAL A 58 -5.00 21.95 -12.92
C VAL A 58 -5.33 20.47 -12.73
N SER A 59 -6.36 20.01 -13.43
CA SER A 59 -6.79 18.61 -13.41
C SER A 59 -5.71 17.68 -14.01
N PRO A 60 -5.53 16.46 -13.51
CA PRO A 60 -4.68 15.46 -14.16
C PRO A 60 -5.16 15.11 -15.58
N TYR A 61 -6.42 15.35 -15.91
CA TYR A 61 -6.94 15.19 -17.28
C TYR A 61 -6.42 16.24 -18.24
N ASP A 62 -6.13 17.44 -17.74
CA ASP A 62 -5.54 18.54 -18.54
C ASP A 62 -4.01 18.43 -18.61
N LEU A 63 -3.37 18.00 -17.50
CA LEU A 63 -1.90 17.85 -17.44
C LEU A 63 -1.40 16.62 -18.22
N ASN A 64 -2.21 15.57 -18.29
CA ASN A 64 -1.87 14.32 -18.97
C ASN A 64 -3.06 13.82 -19.79
N PRO A 65 -3.46 14.54 -20.86
CA PRO A 65 -4.67 14.22 -21.63
C PRO A 65 -4.64 12.82 -22.29
N ASN A 66 -3.44 12.29 -22.52
CA ASN A 66 -3.25 10.95 -23.09
C ASN A 66 -3.29 9.83 -22.05
N GLY A 67 -3.44 10.13 -20.75
CA GLY A 67 -3.48 9.15 -19.68
C GLY A 67 -2.19 8.33 -19.53
N LEU A 68 -1.03 8.88 -19.95
CA LEU A 68 0.24 8.14 -19.91
C LEU A 68 0.63 7.82 -18.46
N ASN A 69 0.88 6.54 -18.22
CA ASN A 69 1.39 6.06 -16.93
C ASN A 69 2.58 5.12 -17.16
N PRO A 70 3.81 5.54 -16.83
CA PRO A 70 5.00 4.72 -17.04
C PRO A 70 4.96 3.36 -16.31
N LEU A 71 4.16 3.24 -15.25
CA LEU A 71 3.99 1.99 -14.52
C LEU A 71 3.29 0.92 -15.38
N SER A 72 2.46 1.30 -16.35
CA SER A 72 1.77 0.36 -17.26
C SER A 72 2.75 -0.55 -17.98
N ASP A 73 3.78 0.05 -18.60
CA ASP A 73 4.80 -0.71 -19.35
C ASP A 73 5.63 -1.61 -18.43
N VAL A 74 5.91 -1.16 -17.21
CA VAL A 74 6.65 -1.94 -16.22
C VAL A 74 5.84 -3.15 -15.79
N LEU A 75 4.55 -2.97 -15.49
CA LEU A 75 3.64 -4.07 -15.11
C LEU A 75 3.53 -5.10 -16.23
N ALA A 76 3.30 -4.65 -17.47
CA ALA A 76 3.17 -5.52 -18.61
C ALA A 76 4.45 -6.35 -18.90
N LYS A 77 5.63 -5.79 -18.62
CA LYS A 77 6.92 -6.47 -18.84
C LYS A 77 7.34 -7.39 -17.70
N CYS A 78 6.99 -7.03 -16.46
CA CYS A 78 7.51 -7.73 -15.27
C CYS A 78 6.55 -8.78 -14.72
N ILE A 79 5.27 -8.74 -15.08
CA ILE A 79 4.24 -9.61 -14.48
C ILE A 79 3.63 -10.48 -15.58
N ASP A 80 3.65 -11.79 -15.35
CA ASP A 80 2.93 -12.78 -16.15
C ASP A 80 1.56 -13.03 -15.49
N PHE A 81 0.53 -12.41 -16.05
CA PHE A 81 -0.84 -12.49 -15.52
C PHE A 81 -1.46 -13.88 -15.68
N ASP A 82 -1.07 -14.64 -16.70
CA ASP A 82 -1.53 -16.02 -16.89
C ASP A 82 -1.03 -16.95 -15.77
N LEU A 83 0.17 -16.67 -15.23
CA LEU A 83 0.68 -17.39 -14.07
C LEU A 83 -0.03 -17.00 -12.78
N ILE A 84 -0.51 -15.77 -12.65
CA ILE A 84 -1.29 -15.32 -11.51
C ILE A 84 -2.63 -16.05 -11.45
N ASP A 85 -3.32 -16.17 -12.56
CA ASP A 85 -4.59 -16.87 -12.64
C ASP A 85 -4.49 -18.32 -12.16
N ARG A 86 -3.39 -18.99 -12.49
CA ARG A 86 -3.14 -20.41 -12.14
C ARG A 86 -2.40 -20.58 -10.81
N ALA A 87 -2.07 -19.50 -10.11
CA ALA A 87 -1.30 -19.57 -8.88
C ALA A 87 -2.12 -20.18 -7.73
N PRO A 88 -1.52 -21.05 -6.90
CA PRO A 88 -2.19 -21.60 -5.72
C PRO A 88 -2.39 -20.54 -4.62
N ILE A 89 -1.67 -19.42 -4.71
CA ILE A 89 -1.79 -18.31 -3.76
C ILE A 89 -2.96 -17.42 -4.19
N LYS A 90 -3.90 -17.21 -3.28
CA LYS A 90 -5.00 -16.26 -3.48
C LYS A 90 -4.50 -14.85 -3.36
N LEU A 91 -4.74 -14.03 -4.38
CA LEU A 91 -4.42 -12.61 -4.39
C LEU A 91 -5.70 -11.81 -4.39
N TYR A 92 -5.69 -10.75 -3.59
CA TYR A 92 -6.78 -9.80 -3.49
C TYR A 92 -6.23 -8.39 -3.68
N VAL A 93 -6.69 -7.70 -4.70
CA VAL A 93 -6.31 -6.32 -5.01
C VAL A 93 -7.56 -5.46 -4.90
N THR A 94 -7.46 -4.35 -4.21
CA THR A 94 -8.60 -3.44 -4.03
C THR A 94 -8.38 -2.15 -4.80
N ALA A 95 -9.41 -1.70 -5.52
CA ALA A 95 -9.48 -0.37 -6.09
C ALA A 95 -10.80 0.31 -5.68
N THR A 96 -10.81 1.63 -5.62
CA THR A 96 -11.98 2.42 -5.21
C THR A 96 -12.78 2.85 -6.42
N ASN A 97 -14.03 2.43 -6.53
CA ASN A 97 -14.94 2.94 -7.55
C ASN A 97 -15.22 4.42 -7.30
N VAL A 98 -14.89 5.26 -8.28
CA VAL A 98 -14.95 6.73 -8.15
C VAL A 98 -16.38 7.23 -7.91
N ARG A 99 -17.36 6.63 -8.61
CA ARG A 99 -18.74 7.06 -8.55
C ARG A 99 -19.43 6.70 -7.24
N THR A 100 -19.12 5.53 -6.69
CA THR A 100 -19.82 5.01 -5.49
C THR A 100 -19.03 5.19 -4.20
N GLY A 101 -17.72 5.47 -4.29
CA GLY A 101 -16.79 5.52 -3.15
C GLY A 101 -16.51 4.16 -2.51
N ARG A 102 -16.99 3.06 -3.11
CA ARG A 102 -16.84 1.71 -2.54
C ARG A 102 -15.59 1.02 -3.08
N GLY A 103 -14.90 0.28 -2.22
CA GLY A 103 -13.83 -0.63 -2.63
C GLY A 103 -14.39 -1.83 -3.39
N ARG A 104 -13.78 -2.15 -4.56
CA ARG A 104 -13.99 -3.42 -5.28
C ARG A 104 -12.74 -4.27 -5.07
N VAL A 105 -12.94 -5.52 -4.63
CA VAL A 105 -11.87 -6.50 -4.46
C VAL A 105 -11.81 -7.36 -5.73
N PHE A 106 -10.66 -7.33 -6.39
CA PHE A 106 -10.35 -8.15 -7.55
C PHE A 106 -9.54 -9.39 -7.11
N ARG A 107 -9.87 -10.54 -7.66
CA ARG A 107 -9.22 -11.84 -7.38
C ARG A 107 -8.32 -12.25 -8.55
N ASN A 108 -7.53 -13.32 -8.36
CA ASN A 108 -6.56 -13.81 -9.35
C ASN A 108 -7.05 -13.73 -10.80
N VAL A 109 -8.22 -14.28 -11.09
CA VAL A 109 -8.80 -14.34 -12.45
C VAL A 109 -9.19 -12.97 -13.02
N GLU A 110 -9.35 -11.97 -12.17
CA GLU A 110 -9.72 -10.60 -12.55
C GLU A 110 -8.49 -9.67 -12.66
N LEU A 111 -7.29 -10.15 -12.25
CA LEU A 111 -6.10 -9.32 -12.20
C LEU A 111 -5.54 -9.06 -13.60
N THR A 112 -5.50 -7.80 -13.97
CA THR A 112 -4.92 -7.25 -15.19
C THR A 112 -3.96 -6.11 -14.87
N PRO A 113 -3.13 -5.65 -15.82
CA PRO A 113 -2.34 -4.43 -15.62
C PRO A 113 -3.20 -3.26 -15.15
N ASP A 114 -4.40 -3.08 -15.72
CA ASP A 114 -5.30 -1.98 -15.37
C ASP A 114 -5.82 -2.08 -13.93
N VAL A 115 -6.08 -3.28 -13.42
CA VAL A 115 -6.46 -3.48 -12.01
C VAL A 115 -5.34 -3.04 -11.08
N LEU A 116 -4.08 -3.38 -11.40
CA LEU A 116 -2.93 -2.96 -10.59
C LEU A 116 -2.70 -1.45 -10.70
N LEU A 117 -2.85 -0.87 -11.90
CA LEU A 117 -2.79 0.58 -12.10
C LEU A 117 -3.89 1.31 -11.32
N ALA A 118 -5.12 0.79 -11.35
CA ALA A 118 -6.24 1.34 -10.60
C ALA A 118 -5.97 1.33 -9.09
N SER A 119 -5.43 0.22 -8.58
CA SER A 119 -5.12 0.07 -7.15
C SER A 119 -4.01 1.00 -6.64
N ALA A 120 -3.24 1.59 -7.55
CA ALA A 120 -2.16 2.54 -7.28
C ALA A 120 -2.42 3.94 -7.87
N CYS A 121 -3.63 4.19 -8.38
CA CYS A 121 -4.00 5.44 -9.05
C CYS A 121 -4.27 6.55 -8.04
N LEU A 122 -3.32 7.46 -7.88
CA LEU A 122 -3.49 8.66 -7.04
C LEU A 122 -4.31 9.72 -7.79
N PRO A 123 -5.49 10.14 -7.25
CA PRO A 123 -6.44 11.02 -7.95
C PRO A 123 -5.89 12.37 -8.38
N ALA A 124 -4.92 12.91 -7.62
CA ALA A 124 -4.32 14.20 -7.91
C ALA A 124 -3.21 14.14 -8.98
N MET A 125 -2.80 12.93 -9.40
CA MET A 125 -1.66 12.76 -10.30
C MET A 125 -2.02 12.08 -11.61
N PHE A 126 -2.97 11.18 -11.58
CA PHE A 126 -3.35 10.35 -12.73
C PHE A 126 -4.85 10.41 -12.98
N GLN A 127 -5.23 10.26 -14.23
CA GLN A 127 -6.61 9.99 -14.59
C GLN A 127 -7.07 8.70 -13.95
N ALA A 128 -8.38 8.62 -13.60
CA ALA A 128 -8.95 7.37 -13.12
C ALA A 128 -8.80 6.26 -14.17
N VAL A 129 -8.52 5.05 -13.70
CA VAL A 129 -8.41 3.88 -14.59
C VAL A 129 -9.79 3.30 -14.81
N GLU A 130 -10.18 3.09 -16.07
CA GLU A 130 -11.47 2.52 -16.43
C GLU A 130 -11.38 0.99 -16.49
N ILE A 131 -12.27 0.30 -15.78
CA ILE A 131 -12.41 -1.16 -15.77
C ILE A 131 -13.90 -1.49 -15.88
N ASP A 132 -14.30 -2.26 -16.87
CA ASP A 132 -15.68 -2.66 -17.11
C ASP A 132 -16.66 -1.46 -17.21
N GLY A 133 -16.22 -0.31 -17.76
CA GLY A 133 -17.02 0.90 -17.91
C GLY A 133 -17.21 1.72 -16.61
N GLU A 134 -16.46 1.40 -15.55
CA GLU A 134 -16.45 2.15 -14.30
C GLU A 134 -15.04 2.68 -14.02
N ALA A 135 -14.96 3.89 -13.48
CA ALA A 135 -13.70 4.54 -13.15
C ALA A 135 -13.22 4.17 -11.73
N TYR A 136 -11.91 3.92 -11.59
CA TYR A 136 -11.31 3.50 -10.31
C TYR A 136 -10.09 4.35 -9.94
N TRP A 137 -9.95 4.59 -8.65
CA TRP A 137 -8.79 5.15 -7.97
C TRP A 137 -8.14 4.13 -7.03
N ASP A 138 -7.02 4.52 -6.42
CA ASP A 138 -6.31 3.75 -5.39
C ASP A 138 -7.27 3.20 -4.33
N GLY A 139 -7.09 1.92 -4.02
CA GLY A 139 -7.93 1.21 -3.06
C GLY A 139 -7.94 1.83 -1.66
N GLY A 140 -6.90 2.60 -1.31
CA GLY A 140 -6.77 3.28 -0.04
C GLY A 140 -7.88 4.27 0.27
N PHE A 141 -8.52 4.84 -0.75
CA PHE A 141 -9.61 5.81 -0.56
C PHE A 141 -10.96 5.17 -0.23
N GLY A 142 -11.26 3.98 -0.74
CA GLY A 142 -12.58 3.34 -0.59
C GLY A 142 -12.63 2.14 0.35
N GLY A 143 -11.59 1.90 1.11
CA GLY A 143 -11.58 0.77 2.04
C GLY A 143 -10.51 -0.28 1.74
N ASN A 144 -9.41 0.12 1.12
CA ASN A 144 -8.22 -0.72 1.02
C ASN A 144 -7.79 -1.16 2.43
N ARG A 145 -7.25 -2.36 2.52
CA ARG A 145 -6.86 -3.07 3.75
C ARG A 145 -8.02 -3.79 4.42
N SER A 146 -9.00 -4.23 3.61
CA SER A 146 -10.02 -5.12 4.12
C SER A 146 -9.43 -6.49 4.43
N ILE A 147 -9.52 -6.91 5.67
CA ILE A 147 -9.19 -8.27 6.12
C ILE A 147 -10.32 -9.21 5.71
N THR A 148 -11.49 -8.67 5.38
CA THR A 148 -12.72 -9.44 5.07
C THR A 148 -12.50 -10.60 4.09
N PRO A 149 -11.86 -10.41 2.90
CA PRO A 149 -11.66 -11.53 1.98
C PRO A 149 -10.78 -12.64 2.57
N LEU A 150 -9.81 -12.28 3.42
CA LEU A 150 -8.94 -13.25 4.07
C LEU A 150 -9.72 -14.09 5.06
N VAL A 151 -10.59 -13.46 5.87
CA VAL A 151 -11.44 -14.19 6.83
C VAL A 151 -12.44 -15.07 6.12
N GLN A 152 -13.04 -14.61 5.03
CA GLN A 152 -14.10 -15.36 4.34
C GLN A 152 -13.56 -16.49 3.47
N GLU A 153 -12.42 -16.31 2.83
CA GLU A 153 -11.96 -17.17 1.75
C GLU A 153 -10.66 -17.93 2.05
N CYS A 154 -9.92 -17.58 3.13
CA CYS A 154 -8.69 -18.25 3.52
C CYS A 154 -8.91 -19.16 4.73
N TYR A 155 -8.12 -20.23 4.83
CA TYR A 155 -8.18 -21.16 5.96
C TYR A 155 -7.29 -20.75 7.12
N SER A 156 -6.29 -19.92 6.89
CA SER A 156 -5.40 -19.43 7.94
C SER A 156 -6.15 -18.53 8.91
N LYS A 157 -5.90 -18.70 10.20
CA LYS A 157 -6.33 -17.77 11.24
C LYS A 157 -5.36 -16.61 11.41
N ASP A 158 -4.13 -16.75 10.92
CA ASP A 158 -3.10 -15.74 11.07
C ASP A 158 -3.12 -14.75 9.90
N THR A 159 -3.10 -13.47 10.25
CA THR A 159 -2.97 -12.36 9.30
C THR A 159 -1.79 -11.49 9.70
N ILE A 160 -0.81 -11.35 8.81
CA ILE A 160 0.33 -10.47 9.00
C ILE A 160 0.08 -9.17 8.24
N LEU A 161 -0.05 -8.07 8.97
CA LEU A 161 -0.18 -6.73 8.43
C LEU A 161 1.21 -6.14 8.19
N VAL A 162 1.58 -5.92 6.95
CA VAL A 162 2.78 -5.13 6.61
C VAL A 162 2.35 -3.67 6.49
N GLN A 163 2.66 -2.88 7.50
CA GLN A 163 2.16 -1.52 7.63
C GLN A 163 3.18 -0.50 7.09
N VAL A 164 2.84 0.13 5.96
CA VAL A 164 3.64 1.16 5.31
C VAL A 164 3.25 2.56 5.78
N ASN A 165 1.94 2.83 5.94
CA ASN A 165 1.47 4.12 6.46
C ASN A 165 1.32 4.04 7.99
N PRO A 166 1.98 4.91 8.77
CA PRO A 166 1.88 4.90 10.22
C PRO A 166 0.45 5.26 10.67
N VAL A 167 -0.03 4.55 11.71
CA VAL A 167 -1.32 4.90 12.36
C VAL A 167 -1.14 6.14 13.22
N GLU A 168 -0.05 6.20 13.96
CA GLU A 168 0.28 7.31 14.86
C GLU A 168 1.28 8.24 14.21
N GLY A 169 0.99 9.53 14.23
CA GLY A 169 1.94 10.57 13.83
C GLY A 169 2.90 10.94 14.96
N PRO A 170 4.09 11.47 14.65
CA PRO A 170 5.09 11.85 15.64
C PRO A 170 4.66 13.04 16.50
N CYS A 171 3.85 13.95 15.96
CA CYS A 171 3.37 15.16 16.61
C CYS A 171 2.12 15.72 15.91
N THR A 172 1.56 16.80 16.46
CA THR A 172 0.51 17.55 15.78
C THR A 172 1.11 18.28 14.57
N PRO A 173 0.56 18.09 13.34
CA PRO A 173 1.05 18.77 12.15
C PRO A 173 0.76 20.27 12.23
N LEU A 174 1.73 21.10 11.86
CA LEU A 174 1.62 22.56 11.92
C LEU A 174 1.74 23.24 10.54
N SER A 175 2.39 22.60 9.58
CA SER A 175 2.48 23.12 8.21
C SER A 175 1.40 22.52 7.31
N ASP A 176 1.05 23.21 6.23
CA ASP A 176 0.05 22.74 5.26
C ASP A 176 0.38 21.34 4.71
N SER A 177 1.65 21.11 4.36
CA SER A 177 2.10 19.81 3.85
C SER A 177 1.98 18.70 4.89
N GLU A 178 2.34 18.97 6.15
CA GLU A 178 2.17 18.01 7.25
C GLU A 178 0.70 17.70 7.52
N ILE A 179 -0.18 18.71 7.45
CA ILE A 179 -1.62 18.55 7.65
C ILE A 179 -2.19 17.66 6.55
N VAL A 180 -1.91 17.97 5.27
CA VAL A 180 -2.37 17.16 4.14
C VAL A 180 -1.86 15.72 4.23
N ASN A 181 -0.58 15.54 4.57
CA ASN A 181 0.00 14.23 4.77
C ASN A 181 -0.75 13.45 5.87
N ARG A 182 -1.01 14.08 7.01
CA ARG A 182 -1.71 13.46 8.13
C ARG A 182 -3.16 13.13 7.80
N VAL A 183 -3.87 13.98 7.09
CA VAL A 183 -5.24 13.70 6.59
C VAL A 183 -5.25 12.46 5.71
N ASN A 184 -4.30 12.34 4.79
CA ASN A 184 -4.17 11.15 3.95
C ASN A 184 -3.88 9.89 4.79
N GLU A 185 -2.93 9.94 5.73
CA GLU A 185 -2.61 8.80 6.62
C GLU A 185 -3.83 8.35 7.43
N VAL A 186 -4.57 9.29 8.03
CA VAL A 186 -5.79 9.00 8.79
C VAL A 186 -6.85 8.36 7.90
N SER A 187 -7.08 8.91 6.72
CA SER A 187 -8.05 8.38 5.75
C SER A 187 -7.68 6.96 5.31
N PHE A 188 -6.42 6.73 4.96
CA PHE A 188 -5.93 5.43 4.53
C PHE A 188 -5.96 4.36 5.64
N ASN A 189 -5.82 4.76 6.90
CA ASN A 189 -5.86 3.80 8.02
C ASN A 189 -7.28 3.56 8.55
N ALA A 190 -8.26 4.42 8.25
CA ALA A 190 -9.58 4.40 8.86
C ALA A 190 -10.29 3.05 8.75
N THR A 191 -10.24 2.41 7.58
CA THR A 191 -10.90 1.10 7.36
C THR A 191 -10.22 -0.01 8.14
N LEU A 192 -8.88 -0.07 8.10
CA LEU A 192 -8.12 -1.05 8.87
C LEU A 192 -8.44 -0.94 10.38
N LEU A 193 -8.45 0.28 10.91
CA LEU A 193 -8.75 0.52 12.32
C LEU A 193 -10.16 0.06 12.70
N LYS A 194 -11.14 0.28 11.81
CA LYS A 194 -12.52 -0.22 12.01
C LYS A 194 -12.59 -1.75 12.04
N GLU A 195 -11.89 -2.43 11.15
CA GLU A 195 -11.85 -3.90 11.12
C GLU A 195 -11.14 -4.47 12.35
N LEU A 196 -10.00 -3.89 12.75
CA LEU A 196 -9.29 -4.31 13.97
C LEU A 196 -10.16 -4.12 15.22
N ARG A 197 -10.87 -2.99 15.30
CA ARG A 197 -11.82 -2.74 16.38
C ARG A 197 -12.98 -3.73 16.38
N MET A 198 -13.50 -4.08 15.21
CA MET A 198 -14.54 -5.10 15.08
C MET A 198 -14.06 -6.46 15.62
N ILE A 199 -12.84 -6.88 15.27
CA ILE A 199 -12.24 -8.12 15.81
C ILE A 199 -12.13 -8.03 17.33
N ALA A 200 -11.65 -6.90 17.86
CA ALA A 200 -11.53 -6.68 19.33
C ALA A 200 -12.88 -6.84 20.03
N VAL A 201 -13.94 -6.25 19.48
CA VAL A 201 -15.30 -6.35 20.03
C VAL A 201 -15.84 -7.79 19.94
N LEU A 202 -15.68 -8.47 18.80
CA LEU A 202 -16.15 -9.84 18.63
C LEU A 202 -15.49 -10.82 19.60
N ARG A 203 -14.25 -10.60 19.97
CA ARG A 203 -13.55 -11.42 20.98
C ARG A 203 -14.11 -11.26 22.40
N GLN A 204 -14.81 -10.17 22.68
CA GLN A 204 -15.39 -9.90 24.01
C GLN A 204 -16.82 -10.47 24.15
N VAL A 205 -17.47 -10.83 23.05
CA VAL A 205 -18.82 -11.41 23.10
C VAL A 205 -18.74 -12.93 23.35
N THR A 206 -19.61 -13.41 24.21
CA THR A 206 -19.68 -14.86 24.55
C THR A 206 -20.15 -15.68 23.35
N ASP A 207 -21.02 -15.12 22.51
CA ASP A 207 -21.51 -15.74 21.28
C ASP A 207 -21.37 -14.71 20.14
N PRO A 208 -20.37 -14.83 19.28
CA PRO A 208 -20.19 -13.93 18.13
C PRO A 208 -21.25 -14.18 17.01
N GLY A 209 -22.24 -15.01 17.25
CA GLY A 209 -23.39 -15.24 16.39
C GLY A 209 -23.23 -16.42 15.44
N ASN A 210 -22.88 -16.15 14.19
CA ASN A 210 -22.72 -17.19 13.17
C ASN A 210 -21.27 -17.67 13.01
N ALA A 211 -21.07 -18.67 12.14
CA ALA A 211 -19.74 -19.21 11.83
C ALA A 211 -18.76 -18.13 11.33
N GLU A 212 -19.23 -17.08 10.66
CA GLU A 212 -18.40 -15.97 10.20
C GLU A 212 -17.94 -15.10 11.38
N GLY A 213 -18.83 -14.78 12.31
CA GLY A 213 -18.47 -14.04 13.52
C GLY A 213 -17.43 -14.76 14.36
N ALA A 214 -17.56 -16.09 14.50
CA ALA A 214 -16.57 -16.94 15.15
C ALA A 214 -15.20 -16.90 14.44
N ARG A 215 -15.19 -16.93 13.10
CA ARG A 215 -13.94 -16.82 12.33
C ARG A 215 -13.25 -15.48 12.55
N TRP A 216 -14.01 -14.37 12.57
CA TRP A 216 -13.48 -13.05 12.89
C TRP A 216 -12.88 -12.99 14.31
N ALA A 217 -13.56 -13.54 15.29
CA ALA A 217 -13.09 -13.59 16.68
C ALA A 217 -11.80 -14.41 16.85
N ASP A 218 -11.65 -15.47 16.05
CA ASP A 218 -10.51 -16.38 16.09
C ASP A 218 -9.26 -15.90 15.32
N MET A 219 -9.33 -14.77 14.61
CA MET A 219 -8.19 -14.26 13.83
C MET A 219 -7.02 -13.86 14.72
N HIS A 220 -5.84 -14.36 14.42
CA HIS A 220 -4.59 -13.88 15.01
C HIS A 220 -4.01 -12.76 14.16
N ILE A 221 -3.85 -11.60 14.73
CA ILE A 221 -3.34 -10.43 14.02
C ILE A 221 -1.91 -10.14 14.44
N HIS A 222 -1.05 -10.02 13.46
CA HIS A 222 0.36 -9.67 13.60
C HIS A 222 0.65 -8.40 12.83
N ARG A 223 1.66 -7.62 13.24
CA ARG A 223 2.03 -6.39 12.54
C ARG A 223 3.53 -6.28 12.37
N ILE A 224 3.96 -6.06 11.14
CA ILE A 224 5.32 -5.65 10.80
C ILE A 224 5.25 -4.17 10.42
N SER A 225 5.99 -3.33 11.11
CA SER A 225 6.06 -1.88 10.88
C SER A 225 7.46 -1.36 11.16
N SER A 226 7.78 -0.17 10.65
CA SER A 226 9.05 0.50 10.91
C SER A 226 8.82 1.95 11.30
N ASP A 227 9.57 2.44 12.30
CA ASP A 227 9.55 3.84 12.72
C ASP A 227 10.17 4.77 11.67
N LEU A 228 10.95 4.23 10.72
CA LEU A 228 11.43 5.00 9.59
C LEU A 228 10.27 5.61 8.80
N MET A 229 9.16 4.87 8.66
CA MET A 229 7.99 5.33 7.91
C MET A 229 7.35 6.59 8.48
N LYS A 230 7.51 6.85 9.79
CA LYS A 230 7.05 8.10 10.45
C LYS A 230 7.85 9.33 10.02
N LYS A 231 9.07 9.13 9.51
CA LYS A 231 9.99 10.19 9.07
C LYS A 231 9.86 10.51 7.58
N LEU A 232 9.16 9.65 6.83
CA LEU A 232 8.96 9.78 5.40
C LEU A 232 7.63 10.50 5.14
N GLY A 233 7.70 11.72 4.59
CA GLY A 233 6.54 12.50 4.20
C GLY A 233 5.86 11.98 2.92
N TYR A 234 4.73 12.61 2.56
CA TYR A 234 3.96 12.26 1.36
C TYR A 234 4.81 12.30 0.08
N SER A 235 5.67 13.29 -0.06
CA SER A 235 6.51 13.47 -1.24
C SER A 235 7.48 12.31 -1.49
N SER A 236 7.92 11.62 -0.43
CA SER A 236 8.78 10.45 -0.55
C SER A 236 8.11 9.28 -1.30
N LYS A 237 6.77 9.21 -1.32
CA LYS A 237 6.01 8.19 -2.06
C LYS A 237 6.19 8.28 -3.57
N LEU A 238 6.65 9.43 -4.07
CA LEU A 238 6.95 9.69 -5.48
C LEU A 238 8.44 9.51 -5.81
N ASN A 239 9.26 9.28 -4.80
CA ASN A 239 10.68 9.05 -4.99
C ASN A 239 10.93 7.61 -5.48
N ALA A 240 11.28 7.46 -6.74
CA ALA A 240 11.64 6.18 -7.35
C ALA A 240 13.16 6.03 -7.57
N GLU A 241 13.99 6.81 -6.89
CA GLU A 241 15.44 6.67 -6.97
C GLU A 241 15.87 5.31 -6.43
N TRP A 242 16.78 4.65 -7.13
CA TRP A 242 17.21 3.29 -6.77
C TRP A 242 17.79 3.18 -5.35
N GLU A 243 18.54 4.18 -4.95
CA GLU A 243 19.11 4.25 -3.58
C GLU A 243 17.99 4.29 -2.52
N PHE A 244 16.92 5.04 -2.77
CA PHE A 244 15.77 5.09 -1.88
C PHE A 244 15.04 3.75 -1.82
N LEU A 245 14.78 3.14 -2.97
CA LEU A 245 14.10 1.85 -3.05
C LEU A 245 14.92 0.74 -2.39
N THR A 246 16.24 0.75 -2.52
CA THR A 246 17.11 -0.21 -1.83
C THR A 246 17.13 0.02 -0.33
N MET A 247 17.16 1.26 0.12
CA MET A 247 17.06 1.61 1.55
C MET A 247 15.73 1.10 2.14
N LEU A 248 14.60 1.32 1.46
CA LEU A 248 13.30 0.80 1.90
C LEU A 248 13.24 -0.73 1.93
N ARG A 249 13.84 -1.39 0.92
CA ARG A 249 13.97 -2.85 0.88
C ARG A 249 14.71 -3.37 2.11
N ASP A 250 15.86 -2.77 2.41
CA ASP A 250 16.72 -3.24 3.49
C ASP A 250 16.08 -2.96 4.86
N GLU A 251 15.39 -1.84 5.01
CA GLU A 251 14.60 -1.56 6.21
C GLU A 251 13.41 -2.53 6.37
N GLY A 252 12.71 -2.84 5.28
CA GLY A 252 11.63 -3.83 5.29
C GLY A 252 12.13 -5.23 5.70
N ARG A 253 13.30 -5.64 5.21
CA ARG A 253 13.94 -6.91 5.63
C ARG A 253 14.29 -6.88 7.11
N ARG A 254 14.95 -5.82 7.57
CA ARG A 254 15.31 -5.64 8.98
C ARG A 254 14.07 -5.71 9.90
N ALA A 255 12.99 -5.03 9.54
CA ALA A 255 11.75 -5.04 10.31
C ALA A 255 11.10 -6.44 10.34
N ALA A 256 11.12 -7.16 9.21
CA ALA A 256 10.60 -8.51 9.12
C ALA A 256 11.45 -9.52 9.92
N GLU A 257 12.76 -9.43 9.86
CA GLU A 257 13.68 -10.27 10.65
C GLU A 257 13.46 -10.04 12.15
N ALA A 258 13.43 -8.79 12.61
CA ALA A 258 13.18 -8.46 14.00
C ALA A 258 11.81 -8.98 14.50
N PHE A 259 10.77 -8.92 13.65
CA PHE A 259 9.47 -9.48 13.96
C PHE A 259 9.54 -11.02 14.08
N LEU A 260 10.19 -11.69 13.15
CA LEU A 260 10.31 -13.16 13.16
C LEU A 260 11.14 -13.67 14.34
N ASP A 261 12.24 -12.99 14.67
CA ASP A 261 13.07 -13.33 15.83
C ASP A 261 12.28 -13.26 17.14
N ALA A 262 11.38 -12.27 17.25
CA ALA A 262 10.59 -12.10 18.48
C ALA A 262 9.31 -12.96 18.50
N HIS A 263 8.71 -13.24 17.35
CA HIS A 263 7.31 -13.69 17.27
C HIS A 263 7.07 -14.89 16.35
N ALA A 264 8.08 -15.53 15.78
CA ALA A 264 7.87 -16.69 14.89
C ALA A 264 7.06 -17.82 15.58
N ASN A 265 7.28 -18.02 16.88
CA ASN A 265 6.58 -19.06 17.65
C ASN A 265 5.14 -18.66 18.06
N ASP A 266 4.76 -17.41 17.91
CA ASP A 266 3.42 -16.92 18.18
C ASP A 266 2.48 -17.16 16.98
N ILE A 267 3.02 -17.24 15.76
CA ILE A 267 2.26 -17.50 14.54
C ILE A 267 1.62 -18.90 14.65
N GLY A 268 0.32 -18.98 14.38
CA GLY A 268 -0.49 -20.18 14.54
C GLY A 268 -1.05 -20.39 15.94
N SER A 269 -0.65 -19.60 16.94
CA SER A 269 -1.06 -19.79 18.33
C SER A 269 -1.77 -18.60 18.96
N ARG A 270 -1.33 -17.37 18.68
CA ARG A 270 -1.91 -16.15 19.27
C ARG A 270 -1.58 -14.89 18.48
N SER A 271 -2.39 -13.85 18.64
CA SER A 271 -2.06 -12.52 18.13
C SER A 271 -0.82 -11.95 18.81
N THR A 272 0.02 -11.24 18.04
CA THR A 272 1.11 -10.40 18.56
C THR A 272 0.73 -8.91 18.61
N LEU A 273 -0.34 -8.53 17.89
CA LEU A 273 -0.90 -7.19 17.97
C LEU A 273 -1.93 -7.14 19.10
N ASP A 274 -1.72 -6.24 20.06
CA ASP A 274 -2.72 -5.94 21.08
C ASP A 274 -3.86 -5.13 20.44
N LEU A 275 -5.04 -5.72 20.44
CA LEU A 275 -6.26 -5.11 19.90
C LEU A 275 -7.05 -4.31 20.92
N ALA A 276 -6.66 -4.30 22.20
CA ALA A 276 -7.39 -3.59 23.25
C ALA A 276 -7.33 -2.06 23.09
N HIS A 277 -6.36 -1.58 22.31
CA HIS A 277 -6.15 -0.16 22.05
C HIS A 277 -6.79 0.36 20.75
N PHE A 278 -7.57 -0.47 20.02
CA PHE A 278 -8.24 -0.10 18.78
C PHE A 278 -9.77 0.13 18.89
#